data_4a66b1c16877e353bd6e36e113c0481b
#
_entry.id   4a66b1c16877e353bd6e36e113c0481b
#
_cell.length_a   1.000
_cell.length_b   1.000
_cell.length_c   1.000
_cell.angle_alpha   90.00
_cell.angle_beta   90.00
_cell.angle_gamma   90.00
#
_symmetry.space_group_name_H-M   'P 1'
#
loop_
_entity.id
_entity.type
_entity.pdbx_description
1 polymer ?
#
loop_
_entity_poly.entity_id
_entity_poly.type
_entity_poly.pdbx_seq_one_letter_code
_entity_poly.pdbx_strand_id
1 'polypeptide(L)'
;MKDLMNKIYKDNDLDKNDVYKDKRGFAIITRSGIEKIQARNEISVSFDVIKAELDNCIVKATSLIREGDEWIPKIETFGSATKDNCRQPFRMEIAEKRSLARVIIKTMNYTNVLGEDEISYQKTAAKDWNNDLDALNKLTNGGK
;
A
#
# COMPACT_ATOMS: atom_id res chain seq x y z
N MET A 1 -1.66 -13.29 13.63
CA MET A 1 -2.19 -12.06 13.01
C MET A 1 -2.36 -10.95 14.03
N LYS A 2 -3.06 -11.23 15.11
CA LYS A 2 -3.27 -10.21 16.13
C LYS A 2 -1.95 -9.71 16.73
N ASP A 3 -1.02 -10.62 16.97
CA ASP A 3 0.27 -10.24 17.54
C ASP A 3 1.10 -9.41 16.58
N LEU A 4 1.01 -9.73 15.29
CA LEU A 4 1.72 -8.96 14.29
C LEU A 4 1.12 -7.56 14.17
N MET A 5 -0.20 -7.45 14.22
CA MET A 5 -0.86 -6.15 14.18
C MET A 5 -0.43 -5.27 15.36
N ASN A 6 -0.42 -5.87 16.55
CA ASN A 6 0.00 -5.14 17.74
C ASN A 6 1.46 -4.69 17.63
N LYS A 7 2.29 -5.54 17.07
CA LYS A 7 3.70 -5.22 16.88
C LYS A 7 3.86 -4.06 15.91
N ILE A 8 3.12 -4.10 14.79
CA ILE A 8 3.19 -3.03 13.81
C ILE A 8 2.76 -1.71 14.42
N TYR A 9 1.68 -1.70 15.18
CA TYR A 9 1.22 -0.50 15.87
C TYR A 9 2.27 0.04 16.82
N LYS A 10 2.78 -0.82 17.68
CA LYS A 10 3.69 -0.40 18.73
C LYS A 10 5.03 0.06 18.19
N ASP A 11 5.61 -0.77 17.32
CA ASP A 11 6.97 -0.50 16.84
C ASP A 11 7.04 0.77 16.00
N ASN A 12 5.92 1.14 15.37
CA ASN A 12 5.92 2.27 14.45
C ASN A 12 5.07 3.45 14.91
N ASP A 13 4.54 3.35 16.12
CA ASP A 13 3.75 4.43 16.70
C ASP A 13 2.58 4.82 15.80
N LEU A 14 1.87 3.84 15.30
CA LEU A 14 0.72 4.05 14.42
C LEU A 14 -0.54 4.28 15.25
N ASP A 15 -1.51 4.92 14.65
CA ASP A 15 -2.80 5.09 15.29
C ASP A 15 -3.87 4.33 14.50
N LYS A 16 -5.09 4.39 15.00
CA LYS A 16 -6.19 3.60 14.43
C LYS A 16 -6.53 3.96 12.99
N ASN A 17 -6.08 5.12 12.54
CA ASN A 17 -6.34 5.56 11.17
C ASN A 17 -5.29 5.08 10.19
N ASP A 18 -4.23 4.47 10.70
CA ASP A 18 -3.11 4.04 9.85
C ASP A 18 -3.23 2.59 9.40
N VAL A 19 -4.01 1.79 10.10
CA VAL A 19 -4.14 0.37 9.79
C VAL A 19 -5.58 -0.07 10.00
N TYR A 20 -6.10 -0.89 9.11
CA TYR A 20 -7.42 -1.49 9.29
C TYR A 20 -7.40 -2.91 8.71
N LYS A 21 -8.43 -3.68 9.02
CA LYS A 21 -8.58 -5.02 8.45
C LYS A 21 -9.58 -4.98 7.32
N ASP A 22 -9.27 -5.67 6.23
CA ASP A 22 -10.24 -5.80 5.16
C ASP A 22 -11.11 -7.02 5.42
N LYS A 23 -12.06 -7.27 4.53
CA LYS A 23 -13.00 -8.38 4.69
C LYS A 23 -12.34 -9.74 4.67
N ARG A 24 -11.19 -9.84 4.03
CA ARG A 24 -10.47 -11.11 3.93
C ARG A 24 -9.61 -11.37 5.16
N GLY A 25 -9.50 -10.39 6.06
CA GLY A 25 -8.69 -10.54 7.25
C GLY A 25 -7.27 -10.04 7.11
N PHE A 26 -6.91 -9.47 5.95
CA PHE A 26 -5.59 -8.88 5.79
C PHE A 26 -5.52 -7.54 6.49
N ALA A 27 -4.38 -7.26 7.07
CA ALA A 27 -4.10 -5.93 7.60
C ALA A 27 -3.78 -5.02 6.44
N ILE A 28 -4.44 -3.88 6.38
CA ILE A 28 -4.22 -2.88 5.34
C ILE A 28 -3.58 -1.66 5.99
N ILE A 29 -2.43 -1.27 5.51
CA ILE A 29 -1.73 -0.09 6.02
C ILE A 29 -2.00 1.05 5.05
N THR A 30 -2.49 2.16 5.59
CA THR A 30 -2.79 3.33 4.77
C THR A 30 -1.51 4.00 4.31
N ARG A 31 -1.63 4.93 3.37
CA ARG A 31 -0.48 5.69 2.90
C ARG A 31 0.22 6.37 4.07
N SER A 32 -0.55 6.96 4.96
CA SER A 32 0.01 7.59 6.16
C SER A 32 0.79 6.58 7.00
N GLY A 33 0.25 5.39 7.16
CA GLY A 33 0.94 4.34 7.91
C GLY A 33 2.26 3.93 7.26
N ILE A 34 2.25 3.79 5.93
CA ILE A 34 3.47 3.45 5.20
C ILE A 34 4.54 4.51 5.42
N GLU A 35 4.14 5.78 5.33
CA GLU A 35 5.11 6.88 5.52
C GLU A 35 5.67 6.92 6.93
N LYS A 36 4.82 6.64 7.91
CA LYS A 36 5.28 6.58 9.30
C LYS A 36 6.26 5.43 9.53
N ILE A 37 5.96 4.26 8.96
CA ILE A 37 6.86 3.11 9.08
C ILE A 37 8.20 3.43 8.42
N GLN A 38 8.16 4.03 7.24
CA GLN A 38 9.37 4.41 6.53
C GLN A 38 10.22 5.35 7.36
N ALA A 39 9.60 6.39 7.89
CA ALA A 39 10.33 7.40 8.67
C ALA A 39 10.88 6.82 9.96
N ARG A 40 10.07 6.03 10.66
CA ARG A 40 10.46 5.48 11.94
C ARG A 40 11.65 4.54 11.82
N ASN A 41 11.71 3.80 10.74
CA ASN A 41 12.77 2.82 10.53
C ASN A 41 13.90 3.33 9.65
N GLU A 42 13.87 4.61 9.32
CA GLU A 42 14.92 5.27 8.53
C GLU A 42 15.22 4.50 7.25
N ILE A 43 14.16 4.18 6.52
CA ILE A 43 14.31 3.48 5.24
C ILE A 43 14.30 4.52 4.13
N SER A 44 15.35 4.54 3.34
CA SER A 44 15.36 5.37 2.13
C SER A 44 14.86 4.53 0.97
N VAL A 45 14.22 5.17 0.01
CA VAL A 45 13.70 4.44 -1.15
C VAL A 45 14.10 5.20 -2.40
N SER A 46 14.68 4.49 -3.36
CA SER A 46 14.94 5.05 -4.66
C SER A 46 14.01 4.43 -5.67
N PHE A 47 13.65 5.18 -6.69
CA PHE A 47 12.69 4.75 -7.69
C PHE A 47 13.33 4.77 -9.08
N ASP A 48 13.00 3.74 -9.86
CA ASP A 48 13.38 3.70 -11.27
C ASP A 48 12.09 3.56 -12.07
N VAL A 49 11.92 4.41 -13.04
CA VAL A 49 10.76 4.33 -13.92
C VAL A 49 11.07 3.30 -15.00
N ILE A 50 10.37 2.19 -14.96
CA ILE A 50 10.56 1.12 -15.94
C ILE A 50 9.73 1.37 -17.18
N LYS A 51 8.52 1.89 -17.00
CA LYS A 51 7.63 2.18 -18.12
C LYS A 51 6.77 3.38 -17.76
N ALA A 52 6.66 4.30 -18.69
CA ALA A 52 5.91 5.53 -18.47
C ALA A 52 5.05 5.83 -19.69
N GLU A 53 4.00 5.05 -19.85
CA GLU A 53 3.02 5.25 -20.91
C GLU A 53 1.70 5.68 -20.30
N LEU A 54 0.88 6.33 -21.08
CA LEU A 54 -0.38 6.86 -20.59
C LEU A 54 -1.21 5.80 -19.86
N ASP A 55 -1.27 4.61 -20.42
CA ASP A 55 -2.09 3.53 -19.89
C ASP A 55 -1.30 2.44 -19.19
N ASN A 56 0.00 2.62 -19.02
CA ASN A 56 0.82 1.57 -18.45
C ASN A 56 2.07 2.18 -17.83
N CYS A 57 2.06 2.29 -16.52
CA CYS A 57 3.19 2.83 -15.78
C CYS A 57 3.72 1.76 -14.83
N ILE A 58 5.03 1.58 -14.82
CA ILE A 58 5.69 0.62 -13.95
C ILE A 58 6.86 1.33 -13.28
N VAL A 59 6.89 1.24 -11.97
CA VAL A 59 7.96 1.84 -11.17
C VAL A 59 8.59 0.76 -10.31
N LYS A 60 9.91 0.74 -10.29
CA LYS A 60 10.65 -0.15 -9.40
C LYS A 60 11.10 0.67 -8.20
N ALA A 61 10.84 0.17 -7.01
CA ALA A 61 11.30 0.79 -5.78
C ALA A 61 12.37 -0.09 -5.16
N THR A 62 13.42 0.54 -4.69
CA THR A 62 14.51 -0.15 -3.99
C THR A 62 14.65 0.47 -2.62
N SER A 63 14.56 -0.34 -1.58
CA SER A 63 14.77 0.16 -0.22
C SER A 63 16.26 0.15 0.09
N LEU A 64 16.68 1.17 0.85
CA LEU A 64 18.05 1.29 1.31
C LEU A 64 18.03 1.44 2.80
N ILE A 65 18.88 0.68 3.47
CA ILE A 65 19.00 0.72 4.91
C ILE A 65 20.39 1.25 5.24
N ARG A 66 20.47 2.01 6.30
CA ARG A 66 21.73 2.61 6.68
C ARG A 66 22.53 1.64 7.53
N GLU A 67 23.79 1.45 7.15
CA GLU A 67 24.76 0.68 7.92
C GLU A 67 25.99 1.54 8.06
N GLY A 68 26.20 2.11 9.24
CA GLY A 68 27.25 3.06 9.44
C GLY A 68 26.95 4.32 8.65
N ASP A 69 27.88 4.72 7.77
CA ASP A 69 27.69 5.90 6.96
C ASP A 69 27.20 5.56 5.54
N GLU A 70 26.93 4.30 5.29
CA GLU A 70 26.53 3.86 3.95
C GLU A 70 25.08 3.44 3.89
N TRP A 71 24.47 3.65 2.74
CA TRP A 71 23.12 3.20 2.45
C TRP A 71 23.21 1.94 1.61
N ILE A 72 22.70 0.84 2.15
CA ILE A 72 22.81 -0.48 1.54
C ILE A 72 21.47 -0.89 0.95
N PRO A 73 21.41 -1.25 -0.35
CA PRO A 73 20.18 -1.75 -0.95
C PRO A 73 19.73 -3.04 -0.27
N LYS A 74 18.44 -3.14 -0.02
CA LYS A 74 17.89 -4.29 0.70
C LYS A 74 16.88 -5.08 -0.12
N ILE A 75 15.82 -4.43 -0.57
CA ILE A 75 14.70 -5.09 -1.25
C ILE A 75 14.34 -4.27 -2.48
N GLU A 76 13.91 -4.94 -3.53
CA GLU A 76 13.35 -4.29 -4.71
C GLU A 76 11.95 -4.79 -4.95
N THR A 77 11.04 -3.90 -5.29
CA THR A 77 9.67 -4.27 -5.64
C THR A 77 9.22 -3.43 -6.82
N PHE A 78 8.12 -3.86 -7.43
CA PHE A 78 7.53 -3.13 -8.54
C PHE A 78 6.10 -2.73 -8.19
N GLY A 79 5.69 -1.60 -8.70
CA GLY A 79 4.31 -1.18 -8.67
C GLY A 79 3.89 -0.84 -10.08
N SER A 80 2.69 -1.22 -10.46
CA SER A 80 2.18 -0.90 -11.78
C SER A 80 0.81 -0.25 -11.68
N ALA A 81 0.51 0.59 -12.65
CA ALA A 81 -0.80 1.19 -12.78
C ALA A 81 -1.14 1.20 -14.25
N THR A 82 -2.14 0.41 -14.63
CA THR A 82 -2.59 0.29 -16.00
C THR A 82 -4.05 0.68 -16.05
N LYS A 83 -4.60 0.81 -17.25
CA LYS A 83 -6.02 1.10 -17.37
C LYS A 83 -6.87 -0.02 -16.80
N ASP A 84 -6.31 -1.22 -16.68
CA ASP A 84 -7.05 -2.37 -16.16
C ASP A 84 -7.01 -2.44 -14.64
N ASN A 85 -6.01 -1.88 -14.00
CA ASN A 85 -5.88 -1.97 -12.55
C ASN A 85 -5.87 -0.61 -11.86
N CYS A 86 -6.13 0.46 -12.60
CA CYS A 86 -6.13 1.80 -12.03
C CYS A 86 -7.04 2.70 -12.85
N ARG A 87 -8.10 3.20 -12.22
CA ARG A 87 -9.05 4.07 -12.90
C ARG A 87 -8.63 5.54 -12.88
N GLN A 88 -7.63 5.85 -12.08
CA GLN A 88 -7.24 7.23 -11.92
C GLN A 88 -6.30 7.67 -13.02
N PRO A 89 -6.39 8.92 -13.45
CA PRO A 89 -5.58 9.37 -14.58
C PRO A 89 -4.11 9.60 -14.26
N PHE A 90 -3.76 9.73 -12.99
CA PHE A 90 -2.36 9.96 -12.60
C PHE A 90 -1.68 8.64 -12.28
N ARG A 91 -1.56 7.80 -13.29
CA ARG A 91 -1.07 6.43 -13.10
C ARG A 91 0.38 6.34 -12.65
N MET A 92 1.22 7.27 -13.07
CA MET A 92 2.61 7.24 -12.64
C MET A 92 2.72 7.38 -11.13
N GLU A 93 1.97 8.32 -10.56
CA GLU A 93 1.98 8.53 -9.12
C GLU A 93 1.42 7.32 -8.37
N ILE A 94 0.40 6.69 -8.94
CA ILE A 94 -0.17 5.49 -8.32
C ILE A 94 0.82 4.32 -8.38
N ALA A 95 1.51 4.16 -9.50
CA ALA A 95 2.53 3.13 -9.63
C ALA A 95 3.64 3.32 -8.59
N GLU A 96 4.04 4.57 -8.39
CA GLU A 96 5.04 4.89 -7.37
C GLU A 96 4.54 4.53 -5.97
N LYS A 97 3.30 4.91 -5.64
CA LYS A 97 2.73 4.61 -4.33
C LYS A 97 2.64 3.11 -4.08
N ARG A 98 2.26 2.36 -5.09
CA ARG A 98 2.16 0.92 -4.97
C ARG A 98 3.52 0.28 -4.75
N SER A 99 4.54 0.73 -5.48
CA SER A 99 5.89 0.20 -5.31
C SER A 99 6.45 0.57 -3.94
N LEU A 100 6.17 1.79 -3.47
CA LEU A 100 6.61 2.23 -2.15
C LEU A 100 5.99 1.39 -1.04
N ALA A 101 4.68 1.22 -1.06
CA ALA A 101 4.00 0.43 -0.03
C ALA A 101 4.57 -0.98 0.01
N ARG A 102 4.74 -1.58 -1.14
CA ARG A 102 5.23 -2.95 -1.22
C ARG A 102 6.66 -3.08 -0.72
N VAL A 103 7.53 -2.14 -1.09
CA VAL A 103 8.93 -2.23 -0.68
C VAL A 103 9.08 -2.01 0.82
N ILE A 104 8.29 -1.11 1.40
CA ILE A 104 8.36 -0.86 2.84
C ILE A 104 7.88 -2.10 3.59
N ILE A 105 6.73 -2.65 3.20
CA ILE A 105 6.18 -3.83 3.86
C ILE A 105 7.14 -5.01 3.78
N LYS A 106 7.73 -5.23 2.61
CA LYS A 106 8.68 -6.34 2.44
C LYS A 106 9.98 -6.10 3.20
N THR A 107 10.46 -4.87 3.25
CA THR A 107 11.67 -4.55 3.98
C THR A 107 11.49 -4.84 5.47
N MET A 108 10.28 -4.61 5.98
CA MET A 108 9.97 -4.86 7.38
C MET A 108 9.59 -6.32 7.66
N ASN A 109 9.51 -7.15 6.63
CA ASN A 109 9.13 -8.57 6.77
C ASN A 109 7.73 -8.75 7.37
N TYR A 110 6.83 -7.84 7.08
CA TYR A 110 5.45 -7.98 7.53
C TYR A 110 4.71 -8.92 6.58
N THR A 111 4.07 -9.94 7.11
CA THR A 111 3.33 -10.92 6.32
C THR A 111 1.84 -10.70 6.45
N ASN A 112 1.10 -11.05 5.42
CA ASN A 112 -0.36 -10.90 5.37
C ASN A 112 -0.78 -9.45 5.57
N VAL A 113 0.00 -8.53 5.03
CA VAL A 113 -0.21 -7.10 5.14
C VAL A 113 -0.12 -6.50 3.74
N LEU A 114 -1.00 -5.59 3.44
CA LEU A 114 -1.01 -4.90 2.15
C LEU A 114 -1.06 -3.39 2.38
N GLY A 115 -0.50 -2.65 1.45
CA GLY A 115 -0.68 -1.21 1.45
C GLY A 115 -2.01 -0.87 0.81
N GLU A 116 -2.64 0.18 1.27
CA GLU A 116 -3.94 0.57 0.74
C GLU A 116 -3.86 0.88 -0.77
N ASP A 117 -2.75 1.42 -1.22
CA ASP A 117 -2.58 1.71 -2.64
C ASP A 117 -2.49 0.44 -3.48
N GLU A 118 -2.09 -0.67 -2.89
CA GLU A 118 -1.99 -1.93 -3.59
C GLU A 118 -3.34 -2.57 -3.85
N ILE A 119 -4.36 -2.22 -3.07
CA ILE A 119 -5.67 -2.84 -3.19
C ILE A 119 -6.69 -1.96 -3.89
N SER A 120 -6.31 -0.77 -4.28
CA SER A 120 -7.26 0.15 -4.90
C SER A 120 -7.92 -0.46 -6.13
N TYR A 121 -7.15 -1.18 -6.90
CA TYR A 121 -7.67 -1.87 -8.05
C TYR A 121 -8.72 -2.90 -7.66
N GLN A 122 -8.43 -3.68 -6.66
CA GLN A 122 -9.34 -4.73 -6.24
C GLN A 122 -10.63 -4.19 -5.69
N LYS A 123 -10.56 -3.11 -4.98
CA LYS A 123 -11.76 -2.46 -4.50
C LYS A 123 -12.61 -2.05 -5.66
N THR A 124 -11.94 -1.58 -6.67
CA THR A 124 -12.62 -1.07 -7.80
C THR A 124 -13.21 -2.18 -8.61
N ALA A 125 -12.39 -3.15 -8.84
CA ALA A 125 -12.85 -4.29 -9.60
C ALA A 125 -13.88 -5.03 -8.82
N ALA A 126 -13.63 -5.13 -7.57
CA ALA A 126 -14.60 -5.74 -6.76
C ALA A 126 -15.75 -4.87 -6.73
N LYS A 127 -16.07 -4.31 -7.74
CA LYS A 127 -17.18 -3.63 -7.75
C LYS A 127 -18.00 -4.15 -6.71
N ASP A 128 -17.60 -5.11 -6.17
CA ASP A 128 -18.09 -5.44 -4.90
C ASP A 128 -18.03 -4.26 -4.07
N TRP A 129 -17.04 -3.46 -4.27
CA TRP A 129 -16.94 -2.19 -3.65
C TRP A 129 -18.23 -1.40 -3.88
N ASN A 130 -18.69 -1.39 -5.09
CA ASN A 130 -19.93 -0.71 -5.39
C ASN A 130 -21.12 -1.45 -4.82
N ASN A 131 -21.04 -2.75 -4.84
CA ASN A 131 -22.10 -3.56 -4.25
C ASN A 131 -22.17 -3.33 -2.76
N ASP A 132 -21.01 -3.21 -2.13
CA ASP A 132 -20.95 -2.94 -0.70
C ASP A 132 -21.52 -1.56 -0.42
N LEU A 133 -21.23 -0.63 -1.26
CA LEU A 133 -21.75 0.71 -1.10
C LEU A 133 -23.26 0.71 -1.29
N ASP A 134 -23.73 -0.02 -2.29
CA ASP A 134 -25.17 -0.15 -2.52
C ASP A 134 -25.84 -0.82 -1.35
N ALA A 135 -25.24 -1.86 -0.84
CA ALA A 135 -25.78 -2.55 0.31
C ALA A 135 -25.83 -1.62 1.49
N LEU A 136 -24.81 -0.82 1.67
CA LEU A 136 -24.76 0.14 2.73
C LEU A 136 -25.85 1.19 2.57
N ASN A 137 -26.04 1.67 1.36
CA ASN A 137 -27.07 2.64 1.07
C ASN A 137 -28.45 2.06 1.33
N LYS A 138 -28.64 0.83 1.00
CA LYS A 138 -29.91 0.16 1.26
C LYS A 138 -30.17 0.06 2.74
N LEU A 139 -29.12 -0.19 3.50
CA LEU A 139 -29.25 -0.28 4.94
C LEU A 139 -29.55 1.08 5.55
N THR A 140 -28.93 2.11 5.02
CA THR A 140 -29.09 3.44 5.59
C THR A 140 -30.28 4.16 5.04
N ASN A 141 -30.70 3.80 3.85
CA ASN A 141 -31.85 4.44 3.24
C ASN A 141 -33.01 3.53 3.23
N GLY A 142 -32.91 2.63 4.04
CA GLY A 142 -33.89 1.74 3.87
C GLY A 142 -33.23 0.66 3.26
N GLY A 143 -32.56 0.80 3.55
CA GLY A 143 -32.04 0.00 3.03
C GLY A 143 -32.00 0.02 1.91
N LYS A 144 -32.31 0.73 1.98
CA LYS A 144 -32.09 0.79 1.27
C LYS A 144 -31.76 0.47 0.90
#